data_fb1edcf910e73475c98209c27125b0eb
#
_entry.id   fb1edcf910e73475c98209c27125b0eb
#
_cell.length_a   1.000
_cell.length_b   1.000
_cell.length_c   1.000
_cell.angle_alpha   90.00
_cell.angle_beta   90.00
_cell.angle_gamma   90.00
#
_symmetry.space_group_name_H-M   'P 1'
#
loop_
_entity.id
_entity.type
_entity.pdbx_description
1 polymer ?
#
loop_
_entity_poly.entity_id
_entity_poly.type
_entity_poly.pdbx_seq_one_letter_code
_entity_poly.pdbx_strand_id
1 'polypeptide(L)'
;LVEAAIVELSGEIGDALGVQWALRSGHVAGGAGFADSGLSIGTLLGALQAGKPPAELPDGAIVGLGSRDFGALVTALSRNSRSNLLSTPSLLTLDNQKAEILVGQNVPFQTGSYTTSASGSSNPFTTVERKDIGVTLKVTPHIGEDRMLRLEIEQEISSIAPTATLAAKAVDLVTNKRSIKSTVLADDGQVIVLGGLIQDDLQRSDSRVPLLGDIPGVGRLFRSSRETRVKRNLMVFLRPSIVRDAAGLERISHGRYRSIQLLRGAAGEPARPLFEDAGAIDLRPAAQVAPAPIGSPRSYPAPAPVLMEKPRLAD
;
A
#
# COMPACT_ATOMS: atom_id res chain seq x y z
N LEU A 1 -3.50 14.50 -25.95
CA LEU A 1 -3.38 14.32 -24.53
C LEU A 1 -3.50 12.85 -24.20
N VAL A 2 -2.60 12.34 -23.38
CA VAL A 2 -2.66 10.97 -22.87
C VAL A 2 -2.69 11.04 -21.35
N GLU A 3 -3.68 10.41 -20.76
CA GLU A 3 -3.87 10.29 -19.31
C GLU A 3 -3.77 8.83 -18.92
N ALA A 4 -2.91 8.50 -17.99
CA ALA A 4 -2.88 7.17 -17.39
C ALA A 4 -3.46 7.24 -15.98
N ALA A 5 -4.04 6.13 -15.53
CA ALA A 5 -4.47 5.96 -14.15
C ALA A 5 -3.98 4.60 -13.65
N ILE A 6 -3.20 4.65 -12.60
CA ILE A 6 -2.64 3.47 -11.95
C ILE A 6 -3.28 3.35 -10.60
N VAL A 7 -3.98 2.25 -10.39
CA VAL A 7 -4.66 1.94 -9.13
C VAL A 7 -4.02 0.69 -8.55
N GLU A 8 -3.49 0.81 -7.35
CA GLU A 8 -3.00 -0.34 -6.59
C GLU A 8 -3.72 -0.39 -5.24
N LEU A 9 -4.39 -1.50 -5.02
CA LEU A 9 -5.04 -1.81 -3.75
C LEU A 9 -4.28 -2.97 -3.13
N SER A 10 -3.68 -2.76 -2.00
CA SER A 10 -3.03 -3.82 -1.25
C SER A 10 -3.64 -3.95 0.15
N GLY A 11 -3.76 -5.19 0.61
CA GLY A 11 -4.23 -5.53 1.94
C GLY A 11 -3.42 -6.68 2.50
N GLU A 12 -3.01 -6.55 3.75
CA GLU A 12 -2.36 -7.59 4.52
C GLU A 12 -3.18 -7.89 5.75
N ILE A 13 -3.57 -9.14 5.92
CA ILE A 13 -4.25 -9.64 7.10
C ILE A 13 -3.33 -10.69 7.71
N GLY A 14 -2.95 -10.50 8.95
CA GLY A 14 -2.10 -11.42 9.68
C GLY A 14 -2.73 -11.78 11.01
N ASP A 15 -2.95 -13.07 11.23
CA ASP A 15 -3.41 -13.62 12.49
C ASP A 15 -2.36 -14.56 13.06
N ALA A 16 -1.99 -14.36 14.31
CA ALA A 16 -1.04 -15.21 15.00
C ALA A 16 -1.58 -15.55 16.39
N LEU A 17 -1.56 -16.83 16.72
CA LEU A 17 -1.90 -17.34 18.04
C LEU A 17 -0.84 -18.35 18.45
N GLY A 18 -0.18 -18.12 19.58
CA GLY A 18 0.85 -18.98 20.09
C GLY A 18 0.83 -19.09 21.60
N VAL A 19 1.11 -20.29 22.10
CA VAL A 19 1.33 -20.54 23.52
C VAL A 19 2.72 -21.11 23.69
N GLN A 20 3.52 -20.43 24.48
CA GLN A 20 4.87 -20.86 24.85
C GLN A 20 4.94 -21.12 26.34
N TRP A 21 5.74 -22.06 26.75
CA TRP A 21 5.93 -22.33 28.17
C TRP A 21 7.33 -22.87 28.44
N ALA A 22 7.78 -22.63 29.65
CA ALA A 22 9.06 -23.11 30.15
C ALA A 22 8.90 -23.61 31.56
N LEU A 23 9.57 -24.72 31.87
CA LEU A 23 9.70 -25.31 33.15
C LEU A 23 11.15 -25.35 33.57
N ARG A 24 11.44 -24.99 34.81
CA ARG A 24 12.76 -25.11 35.39
C ARG A 24 12.64 -25.71 36.77
N SER A 25 13.27 -26.85 37.00
CA SER A 25 13.31 -27.49 38.32
C SER A 25 14.73 -27.95 38.61
N GLY A 26 15.39 -27.25 39.55
CA GLY A 26 16.78 -27.51 39.91
C GLY A 26 17.74 -27.49 38.70
N HIS A 27 18.24 -28.66 38.30
CA HIS A 27 19.17 -28.82 37.15
C HIS A 27 18.49 -29.15 35.82
N VAL A 28 17.16 -29.29 35.80
CA VAL A 28 16.39 -29.62 34.62
C VAL A 28 15.64 -28.38 34.12
N ALA A 29 15.83 -28.01 32.85
CA ALA A 29 15.07 -26.98 32.19
C ALA A 29 14.48 -27.55 30.90
N GLY A 30 13.21 -27.31 30.65
CA GLY A 30 12.50 -27.70 29.44
C GLY A 30 11.41 -26.71 29.09
N GLY A 31 11.03 -26.64 27.84
CA GLY A 31 10.00 -25.74 27.40
C GLY A 31 9.66 -25.88 25.92
N ALA A 32 8.57 -25.25 25.49
CA ALA A 32 8.21 -25.09 24.12
C ALA A 32 8.19 -23.59 23.80
N GLY A 33 9.10 -23.17 22.92
CA GLY A 33 9.17 -21.81 22.41
C GLY A 33 9.01 -21.81 20.89
N PHE A 34 8.16 -20.93 20.40
CA PHE A 34 7.93 -20.75 18.97
C PHE A 34 8.44 -19.37 18.57
N ALA A 35 9.48 -19.32 17.73
CA ALA A 35 10.11 -18.07 17.28
C ALA A 35 9.18 -17.19 16.44
N ASP A 36 8.16 -17.81 15.82
CA ASP A 36 7.21 -17.12 14.94
C ASP A 36 6.28 -16.12 15.64
N SER A 37 6.19 -16.17 16.97
CA SER A 37 5.36 -15.23 17.75
C SER A 37 6.04 -13.88 18.04
N GLY A 38 7.29 -13.70 17.58
CA GLY A 38 8.05 -12.44 17.72
C GLY A 38 8.70 -12.24 19.08
N LEU A 39 8.17 -12.85 20.16
CA LEU A 39 8.75 -12.83 21.50
C LEU A 39 8.90 -14.27 22.00
N SER A 40 10.11 -14.64 22.40
CA SER A 40 10.33 -15.95 23.02
C SER A 40 10.24 -15.85 24.54
N ILE A 41 9.70 -16.91 25.17
CA ILE A 41 9.66 -16.99 26.63
C ILE A 41 11.05 -16.93 27.26
N GLY A 42 12.07 -17.40 26.54
CA GLY A 42 13.47 -17.33 26.97
C GLY A 42 13.99 -15.89 27.04
N THR A 43 13.66 -15.06 26.05
CA THR A 43 14.03 -13.63 26.06
C THR A 43 13.31 -12.87 27.17
N LEU A 44 12.04 -13.20 27.43
CA LEU A 44 11.27 -12.58 28.49
C LEU A 44 11.83 -12.96 29.89
N LEU A 45 12.13 -14.23 30.12
CA LEU A 45 12.72 -14.69 31.39
C LEU A 45 14.11 -14.12 31.59
N GLY A 46 14.93 -14.01 30.53
CA GLY A 46 16.24 -13.39 30.60
C GLY A 46 16.17 -11.89 30.94
N ALA A 47 15.20 -11.19 30.37
CA ALA A 47 14.96 -9.78 30.67
C ALA A 47 14.50 -9.54 32.12
N LEU A 48 13.60 -10.40 32.61
CA LEU A 48 13.14 -10.36 34.00
C LEU A 48 14.27 -10.66 34.99
N GLN A 49 15.16 -11.63 34.71
CA GLN A 49 16.33 -11.92 35.53
C GLN A 49 17.34 -10.78 35.51
N ALA A 50 17.50 -10.08 34.40
CA ALA A 50 18.38 -8.92 34.25
C ALA A 50 17.77 -7.64 34.86
N GLY A 51 16.54 -7.65 35.33
CA GLY A 51 15.84 -6.47 35.85
C GLY A 51 15.58 -5.40 34.78
N LYS A 52 15.62 -5.77 33.50
CA LYS A 52 15.41 -4.85 32.36
C LYS A 52 14.18 -5.32 31.57
N PRO A 53 13.28 -4.40 31.20
CA PRO A 53 12.19 -4.77 30.29
C PRO A 53 12.77 -5.24 28.94
N PRO A 54 12.09 -6.15 28.21
CA PRO A 54 12.50 -6.52 26.86
C PRO A 54 12.53 -5.27 25.98
N ALA A 55 13.54 -5.17 25.11
CA ALA A 55 13.79 -3.99 24.28
C ALA A 55 12.63 -3.69 23.31
N GLU A 56 11.93 -4.73 22.88
CA GLU A 56 10.77 -4.63 21.99
C GLU A 56 9.70 -5.63 22.44
N LEU A 57 8.49 -5.13 22.63
CA LEU A 57 7.29 -5.97 22.80
C LEU A 57 6.59 -6.04 21.44
N PRO A 58 6.27 -7.23 20.94
CA PRO A 58 5.48 -7.33 19.71
C PRO A 58 4.07 -6.76 19.93
N ASP A 59 3.48 -6.24 18.84
CA ASP A 59 2.09 -5.80 18.84
C ASP A 59 1.16 -6.99 19.21
N GLY A 60 0.06 -6.71 19.86
CA GLY A 60 -0.98 -7.67 20.17
C GLY A 60 -1.20 -7.90 21.66
N ALA A 61 -2.03 -8.87 21.98
CA ALA A 61 -2.27 -9.27 23.36
C ALA A 61 -1.20 -10.28 23.82
N ILE A 62 -0.54 -9.95 24.90
CA ILE A 62 0.49 -10.79 25.53
C ILE A 62 0.06 -11.03 26.98
N VAL A 63 -0.12 -12.28 27.34
CA VAL A 63 -0.41 -12.69 28.70
C VAL A 63 0.68 -13.62 29.18
N GLY A 64 1.45 -13.18 30.16
CA GLY A 64 2.47 -13.99 30.83
C GLY A 64 2.00 -14.45 32.22
N LEU A 65 2.13 -15.73 32.50
CA LEU A 65 1.93 -16.31 33.80
C LEU A 65 3.22 -17.01 34.20
N GLY A 66 3.70 -16.74 35.41
CA GLY A 66 4.95 -17.34 35.81
C GLY A 66 5.16 -17.41 37.30
N SER A 67 5.96 -18.40 37.72
CA SER A 67 6.56 -18.54 39.04
C SER A 67 8.08 -18.73 38.83
N ARG A 68 8.82 -18.98 39.93
CA ARG A 68 10.27 -19.24 39.83
C ARG A 68 10.61 -20.46 38.96
N ASP A 69 9.71 -21.42 38.90
CA ASP A 69 9.95 -22.72 38.26
C ASP A 69 9.10 -22.97 37.01
N PHE A 70 8.10 -22.13 36.76
CA PHE A 70 7.19 -22.26 35.63
C PHE A 70 6.92 -20.89 35.00
N GLY A 71 6.92 -20.83 33.70
CA GLY A 71 6.50 -19.67 32.92
C GLY A 71 5.64 -20.10 31.73
N ALA A 72 4.56 -19.39 31.52
CA ALA A 72 3.71 -19.52 30.31
C ALA A 72 3.50 -18.17 29.69
N LEU A 73 3.57 -18.12 28.39
CA LEU A 73 3.38 -16.91 27.57
C LEU A 73 2.36 -17.21 26.48
N VAL A 74 1.25 -16.51 26.50
CA VAL A 74 0.23 -16.56 25.45
C VAL A 74 0.34 -15.29 24.63
N THR A 75 0.51 -15.42 23.33
CA THR A 75 0.56 -14.32 22.37
C THR A 75 -0.58 -14.45 21.40
N ALA A 76 -1.35 -13.38 21.23
CA ALA A 76 -2.40 -13.29 20.23
C ALA A 76 -2.28 -11.96 19.50
N LEU A 77 -2.18 -12.03 18.19
CA LEU A 77 -2.06 -10.88 17.32
C LEU A 77 -3.02 -11.01 16.14
N SER A 78 -3.80 -9.97 15.89
CA SER A 78 -4.53 -9.82 14.63
C SER A 78 -4.17 -8.47 14.03
N ARG A 79 -3.67 -8.48 12.80
CA ARG A 79 -3.21 -7.30 12.09
C ARG A 79 -3.96 -7.17 10.77
N ASN A 80 -4.46 -5.97 10.50
CA ASN A 80 -5.09 -5.64 9.23
C ASN A 80 -4.52 -4.32 8.73
N SER A 81 -3.79 -4.39 7.64
CA SER A 81 -3.20 -3.24 6.96
C SER A 81 -3.77 -3.12 5.56
N ARG A 82 -4.17 -1.91 5.18
CA ARG A 82 -4.68 -1.61 3.85
C ARG A 82 -3.96 -0.40 3.28
N SER A 83 -3.58 -0.48 2.03
CA SER A 83 -2.98 0.63 1.29
C SER A 83 -3.69 0.80 -0.05
N ASN A 84 -3.94 2.04 -0.40
CA ASN A 84 -4.50 2.42 -1.69
C ASN A 84 -3.57 3.46 -2.33
N LEU A 85 -3.05 3.13 -3.50
CA LEU A 85 -2.23 4.01 -4.30
C LEU A 85 -2.98 4.34 -5.58
N LEU A 86 -3.20 5.62 -5.82
CA LEU A 86 -3.74 6.14 -7.07
C LEU A 86 -2.76 7.17 -7.65
N SER A 87 -2.29 6.92 -8.86
CA SER A 87 -1.42 7.86 -9.58
C SER A 87 -1.99 8.11 -10.97
N THR A 88 -2.13 9.37 -11.33
CA THR A 88 -2.73 9.77 -12.61
C THR A 88 -1.81 10.71 -13.40
N PRO A 89 -0.68 10.20 -13.94
CA PRO A 89 0.17 11.02 -14.81
C PRO A 89 -0.56 11.37 -16.10
N SER A 90 -0.37 12.58 -16.56
CA SER A 90 -0.94 13.07 -17.83
C SER A 90 0.10 13.84 -18.62
N LEU A 91 0.09 13.67 -19.95
CA LEU A 91 1.09 14.21 -20.84
C LEU A 91 0.44 14.63 -22.17
N LEU A 92 0.74 15.84 -22.62
CA LEU A 92 0.36 16.32 -23.93
C LEU A 92 1.56 16.19 -24.89
N THR A 93 1.33 15.61 -26.04
CA THR A 93 2.35 15.43 -27.07
C THR A 93 1.76 15.63 -28.47
N LEU A 94 2.63 15.86 -29.46
CA LEU A 94 2.25 15.89 -30.85
C LEU A 94 2.17 14.47 -31.43
N ASP A 95 1.52 14.35 -32.59
CA ASP A 95 1.51 13.10 -33.35
C ASP A 95 2.91 12.69 -33.77
N ASN A 96 3.20 11.38 -33.70
CA ASN A 96 4.50 10.77 -34.00
C ASN A 96 5.67 11.29 -33.16
N GLN A 97 5.43 11.98 -32.04
CA GLN A 97 6.48 12.51 -31.17
C GLN A 97 6.50 11.77 -29.85
N LYS A 98 7.68 11.27 -29.50
CA LYS A 98 7.91 10.66 -28.19
C LYS A 98 7.92 11.74 -27.12
N ALA A 99 7.13 11.54 -26.08
CA ALA A 99 7.13 12.40 -24.90
C ALA A 99 7.32 11.58 -23.64
N GLU A 100 7.89 12.20 -22.64
CA GLU A 100 8.20 11.58 -21.34
C GLU A 100 7.87 12.54 -20.20
N ILE A 101 7.23 12.03 -19.18
CA ILE A 101 7.07 12.70 -17.88
C ILE A 101 7.62 11.80 -16.79
N LEU A 102 8.45 12.36 -15.91
CA LEU A 102 8.99 11.71 -14.74
C LEU A 102 8.67 12.57 -13.52
N VAL A 103 8.01 11.99 -12.55
CA VAL A 103 7.68 12.62 -11.26
C VAL A 103 8.18 11.74 -10.15
N GLY A 104 9.21 12.18 -9.45
CA GLY A 104 9.85 11.32 -8.45
C GLY A 104 10.99 12.00 -7.69
N GLN A 105 11.81 11.18 -7.08
CA GLN A 105 12.97 11.57 -6.29
C GLN A 105 14.23 10.93 -6.86
N ASN A 106 15.34 11.65 -6.81
CA ASN A 106 16.66 11.13 -7.17
C ASN A 106 17.35 10.58 -5.93
N VAL A 107 17.51 9.25 -5.88
CA VAL A 107 18.01 8.54 -4.70
C VAL A 107 19.41 7.99 -4.95
N PRO A 108 20.37 8.21 -4.02
CA PRO A 108 21.70 7.66 -4.13
C PRO A 108 21.72 6.16 -3.77
N PHE A 109 22.35 5.35 -4.61
CA PHE A 109 22.65 3.94 -4.39
C PHE A 109 24.16 3.75 -4.26
N GLN A 110 24.59 3.06 -3.24
CA GLN A 110 26.00 2.72 -3.09
C GLN A 110 26.32 1.48 -3.92
N THR A 111 27.17 1.62 -4.94
CA THR A 111 27.50 0.54 -5.88
C THR A 111 28.83 -0.16 -5.57
N GLY A 112 29.65 0.41 -4.72
CA GLY A 112 30.91 -0.19 -4.30
C GLY A 112 31.53 0.50 -3.10
N SER A 113 32.24 -0.26 -2.27
CA SER A 113 33.13 0.26 -1.25
C SER A 113 34.45 -0.51 -1.29
N TYR A 114 35.56 0.20 -1.43
CA TYR A 114 36.89 -0.39 -1.36
C TYR A 114 37.62 0.14 -0.12
N THR A 115 38.16 -0.78 0.66
CA THR A 115 39.10 -0.43 1.74
C THR A 115 40.52 -0.73 1.27
N THR A 116 41.33 0.29 1.09
CA THR A 116 42.76 0.10 0.81
C THR A 116 43.49 0.08 2.15
N SER A 117 43.99 -1.09 2.55
CA SER A 117 44.83 -1.30 3.72
C SER A 117 46.29 -1.11 3.34
N ALA A 118 46.71 0.09 2.98
CA ALA A 118 48.12 0.44 2.87
C ALA A 118 48.43 1.46 3.97
N SER A 119 49.21 1.02 4.97
CA SER A 119 49.80 1.89 6.01
C SER A 119 48.80 2.52 6.98
N GLY A 120 48.03 1.75 7.75
CA GLY A 120 47.46 2.17 9.03
C GLY A 120 46.30 3.16 9.02
N SER A 121 45.85 3.65 7.88
CA SER A 121 44.70 4.53 7.75
C SER A 121 43.73 3.90 6.73
N SER A 122 42.63 3.34 7.20
CA SER A 122 41.56 2.86 6.35
C SER A 122 40.73 4.03 5.85
N ASN A 123 40.93 4.43 4.61
CA ASN A 123 40.05 5.40 3.94
C ASN A 123 39.11 4.67 3.01
N PRO A 124 37.84 4.47 3.40
CA PRO A 124 36.88 3.77 2.56
C PRO A 124 36.46 4.65 1.38
N PHE A 125 36.73 4.21 0.16
CA PHE A 125 36.15 4.81 -1.04
C PHE A 125 34.76 4.22 -1.28
N THR A 126 33.75 5.09 -1.37
CA THR A 126 32.38 4.71 -1.63
C THR A 126 31.95 5.28 -2.98
N THR A 127 31.53 4.42 -3.91
CA THR A 127 30.95 4.84 -5.19
C THR A 127 29.44 4.92 -5.06
N VAL A 128 28.88 6.05 -5.45
CA VAL A 128 27.44 6.31 -5.36
C VAL A 128 26.88 6.56 -6.76
N GLU A 129 25.89 5.75 -7.17
CA GLU A 129 25.07 5.96 -8.37
C GLU A 129 23.73 6.54 -7.97
N ARG A 130 23.24 7.55 -8.71
CA ARG A 130 21.94 8.13 -8.46
C ARG A 130 20.92 7.58 -9.45
N LYS A 131 19.77 7.12 -8.94
CA LYS A 131 18.65 6.64 -9.75
C LYS A 131 17.38 7.38 -9.42
N ASP A 132 16.61 7.69 -10.45
CA ASP A 132 15.31 8.31 -10.29
C ASP A 132 14.28 7.27 -9.88
N ILE A 133 13.56 7.56 -8.80
CA ILE A 133 12.51 6.72 -8.24
C ILE A 133 11.22 7.52 -8.22
N GLY A 134 10.14 6.95 -8.80
CA GLY A 134 8.86 7.64 -8.91
C GLY A 134 8.00 7.07 -10.02
N VAL A 135 7.18 7.91 -10.61
CA VAL A 135 6.28 7.57 -11.72
C VAL A 135 6.84 8.12 -13.01
N THR A 136 7.09 7.24 -13.97
CA THR A 136 7.53 7.60 -15.32
C THR A 136 6.49 7.14 -16.33
N LEU A 137 6.10 8.02 -17.24
CA LEU A 137 5.24 7.70 -18.39
C LEU A 137 5.94 8.20 -19.66
N LYS A 138 6.20 7.28 -20.56
CA LYS A 138 6.69 7.56 -21.93
C LYS A 138 5.61 7.12 -22.90
N VAL A 139 5.29 7.97 -23.86
CA VAL A 139 4.28 7.67 -24.85
C VAL A 139 4.68 8.22 -26.22
N THR A 140 4.42 7.41 -27.25
CA THR A 140 4.52 7.82 -28.64
C THR A 140 3.18 7.51 -29.32
N PRO A 141 2.36 8.53 -29.62
CA PRO A 141 1.10 8.34 -30.30
C PRO A 141 1.29 8.33 -31.82
N HIS A 142 0.48 7.54 -32.52
CA HIS A 142 0.31 7.54 -33.96
C HIS A 142 -1.18 7.63 -34.25
N ILE A 143 -1.60 8.73 -34.84
CA ILE A 143 -3.02 9.00 -35.14
C ILE A 143 -3.34 8.47 -36.52
N GLY A 144 -4.28 7.54 -36.62
CA GLY A 144 -4.82 7.00 -37.86
C GLY A 144 -5.96 7.85 -38.44
N GLU A 145 -6.37 7.53 -39.67
CA GLU A 145 -7.43 8.28 -40.39
C GLU A 145 -8.81 8.18 -39.72
N ASP A 146 -9.10 7.05 -39.09
CA ASP A 146 -10.41 6.74 -38.49
C ASP A 146 -10.51 7.10 -36.97
N ARG A 147 -9.78 8.09 -36.50
CA ARG A 147 -9.69 8.48 -35.09
C ARG A 147 -9.11 7.39 -34.16
N MET A 148 -8.63 6.30 -34.71
CA MET A 148 -7.91 5.30 -33.96
C MET A 148 -6.49 5.79 -33.68
N LEU A 149 -6.06 5.65 -32.44
CA LEU A 149 -4.71 5.96 -32.00
C LEU A 149 -3.96 4.67 -31.72
N ARG A 150 -2.84 4.47 -32.39
CA ARG A 150 -1.85 3.49 -31.97
C ARG A 150 -0.90 4.18 -31.00
N LEU A 151 -0.81 3.65 -29.80
CA LEU A 151 -0.02 4.20 -28.72
C LEU A 151 1.07 3.23 -28.33
N GLU A 152 2.31 3.66 -28.42
CA GLU A 152 3.45 2.95 -27.85
C GLU A 152 3.70 3.54 -26.46
N ILE A 153 3.56 2.70 -25.42
CA ILE A 153 3.56 3.14 -24.04
C ILE A 153 4.60 2.36 -23.25
N GLU A 154 5.38 3.11 -22.51
CA GLU A 154 6.26 2.57 -21.47
C GLU A 154 5.95 3.32 -20.18
N GLN A 155 5.42 2.59 -19.20
CA GLN A 155 5.11 3.12 -17.90
C GLN A 155 5.88 2.39 -16.82
N GLU A 156 6.46 3.15 -15.90
CA GLU A 156 7.22 2.64 -14.78
C GLU A 156 6.80 3.36 -13.49
N ILE A 157 6.61 2.58 -12.43
CA ILE A 157 6.44 3.07 -11.08
C ILE A 157 7.48 2.41 -10.22
N SER A 158 8.25 3.20 -9.53
CA SER A 158 9.23 2.75 -8.55
C SER A 158 9.02 3.43 -7.21
N SER A 159 9.19 2.70 -6.13
CA SER A 159 9.10 3.21 -4.75
C SER A 159 10.12 2.53 -3.86
N ILE A 160 10.59 3.22 -2.83
CA ILE A 160 11.48 2.64 -1.83
C ILE A 160 10.64 1.82 -0.85
N ALA A 161 11.08 0.60 -0.56
CA ALA A 161 10.42 -0.23 0.44
C ALA A 161 10.64 0.36 1.85
N PRO A 162 9.59 0.50 2.68
CA PRO A 162 9.70 1.13 3.99
C PRO A 162 10.62 0.37 4.97
N THR A 163 10.83 -0.92 4.77
CA THR A 163 11.75 -1.75 5.54
C THR A 163 13.22 -1.39 5.37
N ALA A 164 13.58 -0.74 4.27
CA ALA A 164 14.97 -0.35 4.00
C ALA A 164 15.46 0.80 4.88
N THR A 165 14.55 1.59 5.45
CA THR A 165 14.89 2.74 6.31
C THR A 165 15.23 2.35 7.74
N LEU A 166 14.85 1.16 8.21
CA LEU A 166 15.09 0.69 9.58
C LEU A 166 16.48 0.05 9.77
N ALA A 167 17.08 -0.49 8.70
CA ALA A 167 18.45 -0.97 8.74
C ALA A 167 19.40 0.21 8.52
N ALA A 168 19.83 0.85 9.59
CA ALA A 168 20.63 2.09 9.66
C ALA A 168 22.02 2.07 8.98
N LYS A 169 22.21 1.27 7.93
CA LYS A 169 23.36 1.36 7.02
C LYS A 169 22.80 1.44 5.61
N ALA A 170 22.82 2.62 5.03
CA ALA A 170 22.34 3.00 3.69
C ALA A 170 23.00 2.24 2.51
N VAL A 171 23.39 1.00 2.69
CA VAL A 171 24.13 0.19 1.72
C VAL A 171 23.21 -0.60 0.81
N ASP A 172 21.97 -0.91 1.24
CA ASP A 172 21.06 -1.78 0.48
C ASP A 172 19.62 -1.25 0.53
N LEU A 173 19.32 -0.33 -0.38
CA LEU A 173 17.98 0.21 -0.57
C LEU A 173 17.16 -0.75 -1.45
N VAL A 174 16.16 -1.38 -0.88
CA VAL A 174 15.20 -2.19 -1.63
C VAL A 174 14.18 -1.30 -2.32
N THR A 175 14.02 -1.45 -3.63
CA THR A 175 13.04 -0.72 -4.41
C THR A 175 11.98 -1.67 -4.97
N ASN A 176 10.72 -1.27 -4.87
CA ASN A 176 9.62 -1.92 -5.56
C ASN A 176 9.47 -1.26 -6.93
N LYS A 177 9.51 -2.05 -7.98
CA LYS A 177 9.40 -1.59 -9.37
C LYS A 177 8.25 -2.29 -10.08
N ARG A 178 7.41 -1.53 -10.76
CA ARG A 178 6.33 -1.99 -11.63
C ARG A 178 6.53 -1.35 -12.99
N SER A 179 6.57 -2.14 -14.05
CA SER A 179 6.82 -1.64 -15.39
C SER A 179 5.90 -2.34 -16.39
N ILE A 180 5.29 -1.57 -17.26
CA ILE A 180 4.46 -2.03 -18.35
C ILE A 180 4.96 -1.40 -19.63
N LYS A 181 5.24 -2.21 -20.65
CA LYS A 181 5.55 -1.77 -22.01
C LYS A 181 4.55 -2.44 -22.94
N SER A 182 3.82 -1.64 -23.69
CA SER A 182 2.78 -2.17 -24.57
C SER A 182 2.55 -1.23 -25.76
N THR A 183 2.11 -1.82 -26.86
CA THR A 183 1.56 -1.08 -28.01
C THR A 183 0.11 -1.43 -28.14
N VAL A 184 -0.76 -0.44 -28.07
CA VAL A 184 -2.21 -0.62 -28.04
C VAL A 184 -2.91 0.27 -29.05
N LEU A 185 -4.10 -0.17 -29.50
CA LEU A 185 -5.03 0.63 -30.27
C LEU A 185 -6.15 1.10 -29.35
N ALA A 186 -6.51 2.37 -29.46
CA ALA A 186 -7.57 2.99 -28.70
C ALA A 186 -8.31 4.01 -29.51
N ASP A 187 -9.60 4.19 -29.28
CA ASP A 187 -10.40 5.27 -29.83
C ASP A 187 -10.22 6.54 -29.01
N ASP A 188 -10.48 7.69 -29.66
CA ASP A 188 -10.42 9.00 -29.06
C ASP A 188 -11.36 9.11 -27.84
N GLY A 189 -10.81 9.39 -26.66
CA GLY A 189 -11.52 9.53 -25.40
C GLY A 189 -11.90 8.22 -24.70
N GLN A 190 -11.64 7.06 -25.30
CA GLN A 190 -11.93 5.76 -24.72
C GLN A 190 -10.97 5.41 -23.60
N VAL A 191 -11.50 4.83 -22.53
CA VAL A 191 -10.67 4.27 -21.44
C VAL A 191 -10.38 2.82 -21.76
N ILE A 192 -9.11 2.48 -21.85
CA ILE A 192 -8.63 1.11 -22.07
C ILE A 192 -7.84 0.61 -20.86
N VAL A 193 -7.87 -0.69 -20.64
CA VAL A 193 -7.03 -1.36 -19.63
C VAL A 193 -5.74 -1.82 -20.31
N LEU A 194 -4.60 -1.30 -19.88
CA LEU A 194 -3.29 -1.74 -20.37
C LEU A 194 -2.89 -3.08 -19.80
N GLY A 195 -3.28 -3.35 -18.57
CA GLY A 195 -2.96 -4.56 -17.86
C GLY A 195 -3.16 -4.42 -16.37
N GLY A 196 -2.88 -5.50 -15.66
CA GLY A 196 -3.00 -5.52 -14.21
C GLY A 196 -2.43 -6.78 -13.61
N LEU A 197 -2.42 -6.83 -12.29
CA LEU A 197 -2.02 -7.99 -11.49
C LEU A 197 -3.04 -8.15 -10.37
N ILE A 198 -3.59 -9.35 -10.25
CA ILE A 198 -4.37 -9.76 -9.08
C ILE A 198 -3.60 -10.88 -8.41
N GLN A 199 -3.15 -10.63 -7.19
CA GLN A 199 -2.38 -11.58 -6.39
C GLN A 199 -3.10 -11.79 -5.07
N ASP A 200 -3.28 -13.04 -4.68
CA ASP A 200 -3.76 -13.45 -3.36
C ASP A 200 -2.78 -14.52 -2.85
N ASP A 201 -1.96 -14.12 -1.90
CA ASP A 201 -0.92 -14.97 -1.30
C ASP A 201 -1.30 -15.30 0.12
N LEU A 202 -1.41 -16.58 0.41
CA LEU A 202 -1.75 -17.11 1.72
C LEU A 202 -0.59 -17.94 2.25
N GLN A 203 0.07 -17.42 3.26
CA GLN A 203 1.13 -18.10 3.97
C GLN A 203 0.61 -18.57 5.33
N ARG A 204 0.66 -19.87 5.55
CA ARG A 204 0.30 -20.48 6.82
C ARG A 204 1.48 -21.24 7.40
N SER A 205 1.78 -20.95 8.66
CA SER A 205 2.83 -21.62 9.42
C SER A 205 2.20 -22.21 10.69
N ASP A 206 2.28 -23.52 10.81
CA ASP A 206 1.79 -24.26 11.99
C ASP A 206 2.99 -24.96 12.63
N SER A 207 3.35 -24.56 13.84
CA SER A 207 4.41 -25.16 14.64
C SER A 207 3.81 -25.85 15.86
N ARG A 208 4.20 -27.10 16.12
CA ARG A 208 3.66 -27.89 17.22
C ARG A 208 4.73 -28.75 17.88
N VAL A 209 4.54 -29.03 19.15
CA VAL A 209 5.34 -30.05 19.88
C VAL A 209 4.81 -31.42 19.48
N PRO A 210 5.67 -32.33 18.94
CA PRO A 210 5.25 -33.69 18.62
C PRO A 210 4.60 -34.38 19.80
N LEU A 211 3.56 -35.19 19.56
CA LEU A 211 2.76 -35.92 20.52
C LEU A 211 1.85 -35.01 21.38
N LEU A 212 2.35 -33.97 22.02
CA LEU A 212 1.59 -33.08 22.88
C LEU A 212 0.63 -32.17 22.13
N GLY A 213 1.06 -31.68 20.96
CA GLY A 213 0.23 -30.85 20.10
C GLY A 213 -0.93 -31.56 19.43
N ASP A 214 -0.93 -32.89 19.40
CA ASP A 214 -1.94 -33.73 18.78
C ASP A 214 -3.05 -34.21 19.74
N ILE A 215 -2.93 -33.92 21.04
CA ILE A 215 -3.92 -34.30 22.05
C ILE A 215 -5.20 -33.47 21.87
N PRO A 216 -6.36 -34.11 21.70
CA PRO A 216 -7.63 -33.38 21.58
C PRO A 216 -7.93 -32.63 22.90
N GLY A 217 -8.33 -31.34 22.74
CA GLY A 217 -8.63 -30.43 23.86
C GLY A 217 -7.42 -29.65 24.35
N VAL A 218 -6.37 -30.31 24.82
CA VAL A 218 -5.17 -29.65 25.38
C VAL A 218 -4.09 -29.33 24.35
N GLY A 219 -4.09 -29.96 23.19
CA GLY A 219 -3.04 -29.79 22.16
C GLY A 219 -2.89 -28.35 21.66
N ARG A 220 -3.91 -27.50 21.81
CA ARG A 220 -3.84 -26.06 21.49
C ARG A 220 -2.82 -25.30 22.33
N LEU A 221 -2.50 -25.77 23.53
CA LEU A 221 -1.50 -25.17 24.41
C LEU A 221 -0.06 -25.49 23.98
N PHE A 222 0.12 -26.43 23.06
CA PHE A 222 1.43 -26.91 22.57
C PHE A 222 1.66 -26.65 21.10
N ARG A 223 0.96 -25.66 20.55
CA ARG A 223 1.10 -25.25 19.15
C ARG A 223 1.02 -23.74 19.00
N SER A 224 1.66 -23.26 17.93
CA SER A 224 1.57 -21.90 17.46
C SER A 224 1.12 -21.93 16.01
N SER A 225 0.16 -21.09 15.65
CA SER A 225 -0.28 -20.92 14.28
C SER A 225 -0.16 -19.45 13.87
N ARG A 226 0.34 -19.24 12.67
CA ARG A 226 0.39 -17.93 12.03
C ARG A 226 -0.20 -18.07 10.63
N GLU A 227 -1.12 -17.18 10.32
CA GLU A 227 -1.67 -17.05 8.98
C GLU A 227 -1.46 -15.59 8.51
N THR A 228 -0.84 -15.44 7.37
CA THR A 228 -0.64 -14.14 6.75
C THR A 228 -1.21 -14.21 5.35
N ARG A 229 -2.16 -13.34 5.05
CA ARG A 229 -2.78 -13.23 3.73
C ARG A 229 -2.50 -11.87 3.15
N VAL A 230 -1.84 -11.85 2.00
CA VAL A 230 -1.48 -10.64 1.26
C VAL A 230 -2.27 -10.62 -0.04
N LYS A 231 -3.12 -9.61 -0.19
CA LYS A 231 -3.86 -9.34 -1.43
C LYS A 231 -3.30 -8.10 -2.09
N ARG A 232 -3.01 -8.19 -3.39
CA ARG A 232 -2.57 -7.07 -4.20
C ARG A 232 -3.34 -7.05 -5.51
N ASN A 233 -3.97 -5.93 -5.78
CA ASN A 233 -4.67 -5.70 -7.03
C ASN A 233 -4.06 -4.44 -7.66
N LEU A 234 -3.39 -4.61 -8.79
CA LEU A 234 -2.84 -3.53 -9.60
C LEU A 234 -3.62 -3.48 -10.91
N MET A 235 -4.08 -2.31 -11.27
CA MET A 235 -4.73 -2.05 -12.56
C MET A 235 -4.19 -0.78 -13.17
N VAL A 236 -3.91 -0.83 -14.47
CA VAL A 236 -3.41 0.31 -15.24
C VAL A 236 -4.38 0.61 -16.36
N PHE A 237 -4.92 1.81 -16.33
CA PHE A 237 -5.84 2.35 -17.31
C PHE A 237 -5.16 3.45 -18.12
N LEU A 238 -5.61 3.61 -19.33
CA LEU A 238 -5.16 4.68 -20.21
C LEU A 238 -6.36 5.30 -20.91
N ARG A 239 -6.33 6.63 -21.05
CA ARG A 239 -7.29 7.40 -21.81
C ARG A 239 -6.56 8.38 -22.73
N PRO A 240 -6.47 8.12 -24.03
CA PRO A 240 -6.01 9.09 -25.00
C PRO A 240 -7.13 10.07 -25.34
N SER A 241 -6.77 11.29 -25.69
CA SER A 241 -7.71 12.30 -26.20
C SER A 241 -7.03 13.15 -27.25
N ILE A 242 -7.63 13.23 -28.43
CA ILE A 242 -7.14 14.04 -29.55
C ILE A 242 -7.62 15.47 -29.36
N VAL A 243 -6.67 16.41 -29.32
CA VAL A 243 -6.98 17.84 -29.27
C VAL A 243 -6.68 18.44 -30.64
N ARG A 244 -7.72 18.91 -31.34
CA ARG A 244 -7.62 19.37 -32.72
C ARG A 244 -7.65 20.89 -32.88
N ASP A 245 -8.25 21.58 -31.94
CA ASP A 245 -8.51 22.98 -31.94
C ASP A 245 -8.00 23.69 -30.67
N ALA A 246 -7.73 24.98 -30.79
CA ALA A 246 -7.30 25.80 -29.67
C ALA A 246 -8.36 25.81 -28.53
N ALA A 247 -9.65 25.83 -28.90
CA ALA A 247 -10.75 25.83 -27.94
C ALA A 247 -10.81 24.50 -27.09
N GLY A 248 -10.45 23.39 -27.73
CA GLY A 248 -10.32 22.10 -27.02
C GLY A 248 -9.17 22.10 -26.02
N LEU A 249 -8.01 22.64 -26.45
CA LEU A 249 -6.85 22.78 -25.57
C LEU A 249 -7.15 23.71 -24.40
N GLU A 250 -7.81 24.83 -24.65
CA GLU A 250 -8.21 25.81 -23.66
C GLU A 250 -9.15 25.18 -22.60
N ARG A 251 -10.16 24.44 -23.03
CA ARG A 251 -11.08 23.73 -22.10
C ARG A 251 -10.36 22.76 -21.18
N ILE A 252 -9.41 22.00 -21.72
CA ILE A 252 -8.64 21.03 -20.93
C ILE A 252 -7.75 21.79 -19.93
N SER A 253 -7.05 22.81 -20.38
CA SER A 253 -6.16 23.62 -19.55
C SER A 253 -6.92 24.32 -18.43
N HIS A 254 -8.06 24.94 -18.75
CA HIS A 254 -8.94 25.58 -17.77
C HIS A 254 -9.51 24.57 -16.75
N GLY A 255 -9.90 23.38 -17.22
CA GLY A 255 -10.37 22.31 -16.33
C GLY A 255 -9.30 21.92 -15.31
N ARG A 256 -8.07 21.70 -15.76
CA ARG A 256 -6.95 21.36 -14.89
C ARG A 256 -6.56 22.50 -13.95
N TYR A 257 -6.51 23.71 -14.46
CA TYR A 257 -6.25 24.90 -13.65
C TYR A 257 -7.27 25.06 -12.52
N ARG A 258 -8.57 24.92 -12.86
CA ARG A 258 -9.65 24.99 -11.87
C ARG A 258 -9.53 23.91 -10.81
N SER A 259 -9.18 22.67 -11.20
CA SER A 259 -8.98 21.56 -10.24
C SER A 259 -7.87 21.86 -9.24
N ILE A 260 -6.75 22.46 -9.71
CA ILE A 260 -5.64 22.86 -8.83
C ILE A 260 -6.09 23.96 -7.85
N GLN A 261 -6.85 24.94 -8.34
CA GLN A 261 -7.35 26.02 -7.49
C GLN A 261 -8.31 25.50 -6.40
N LEU A 262 -9.18 24.55 -6.75
CA LEU A 262 -10.08 23.91 -5.78
C LEU A 262 -9.29 23.15 -4.71
N LEU A 263 -8.24 22.42 -5.10
CA LEU A 263 -7.39 21.71 -4.16
C LEU A 263 -6.65 22.66 -3.22
N ARG A 264 -6.15 23.79 -3.74
CA ARG A 264 -5.50 24.83 -2.91
C ARG A 264 -6.49 25.49 -1.95
N GLY A 265 -7.69 25.80 -2.42
CA GLY A 265 -8.76 26.33 -1.57
C GLY A 265 -9.16 25.36 -0.45
N ALA A 266 -9.23 24.06 -0.74
CA ALA A 266 -9.49 23.02 0.26
C ALA A 266 -8.34 22.88 1.27
N ALA A 267 -7.10 23.19 0.88
CA ALA A 267 -5.93 23.24 1.75
C ALA A 267 -5.82 24.54 2.58
N GLY A 268 -6.77 25.48 2.42
CA GLY A 268 -6.77 26.75 3.14
C GLY A 268 -5.84 27.81 2.56
N GLU A 269 -5.27 27.57 1.37
CA GLU A 269 -4.44 28.55 0.69
C GLU A 269 -5.30 29.58 -0.08
N PRO A 270 -4.92 30.89 -0.10
CA PRO A 270 -5.65 31.87 -0.89
C PRO A 270 -5.54 31.54 -2.37
N ALA A 271 -6.64 31.69 -3.11
CA ALA A 271 -6.69 31.54 -4.57
C ALA A 271 -5.86 32.64 -5.22
N ARG A 272 -4.60 32.36 -5.52
CA ARG A 272 -3.72 33.24 -6.29
C ARG A 272 -3.63 32.73 -7.72
N PRO A 273 -3.67 33.60 -8.73
CA PRO A 273 -3.43 33.17 -10.11
C PRO A 273 -2.03 32.55 -10.22
N LEU A 274 -1.91 31.41 -10.92
CA LEU A 274 -0.62 30.76 -11.18
C LEU A 274 0.19 31.54 -12.21
N PHE A 275 -0.48 32.33 -13.07
CA PHE A 275 0.11 33.17 -14.09
C PHE A 275 -0.48 34.56 -13.98
N GLU A 276 0.35 35.60 -13.92
CA GLU A 276 -0.09 37.00 -13.81
C GLU A 276 -0.83 37.51 -15.05
N ASP A 277 -0.48 36.96 -16.24
CA ASP A 277 -1.06 37.34 -17.53
C ASP A 277 -2.19 36.43 -18.02
N ALA A 278 -2.65 35.47 -17.21
CA ALA A 278 -3.82 34.68 -17.54
C ALA A 278 -5.03 35.61 -17.52
N GLY A 279 -5.27 36.33 -18.64
CA GLY A 279 -6.38 37.26 -18.81
C GLY A 279 -7.66 36.65 -18.31
N ALA A 280 -8.24 37.28 -17.29
CA ALA A 280 -9.57 37.08 -16.73
C ALA A 280 -10.15 35.63 -16.86
N ILE A 281 -9.39 34.63 -16.46
CA ILE A 281 -9.99 33.35 -16.12
C ILE A 281 -10.91 33.67 -14.95
N ASP A 282 -12.22 33.68 -15.18
CA ASP A 282 -13.22 33.97 -14.15
C ASP A 282 -13.13 32.86 -13.07
N LEU A 283 -12.27 33.13 -12.08
CA LEU A 283 -12.03 32.27 -10.92
C LEU A 283 -13.11 32.46 -9.87
N ARG A 284 -14.20 33.17 -10.19
CA ARG A 284 -15.32 33.21 -9.27
C ARG A 284 -15.67 31.78 -8.91
N PRO A 285 -15.66 31.40 -7.61
CA PRO A 285 -16.23 30.14 -7.23
C PRO A 285 -17.62 30.11 -7.85
N ALA A 286 -17.91 29.12 -8.69
CA ALA A 286 -19.26 28.90 -9.20
C ALA A 286 -20.14 29.07 -7.98
N ALA A 287 -20.98 30.12 -8.00
CA ALA A 287 -21.76 30.55 -6.83
C ALA A 287 -22.21 29.30 -6.14
N GLN A 288 -21.83 29.14 -4.87
CA GLN A 288 -22.15 27.95 -4.11
C GLN A 288 -23.60 27.68 -4.44
N VAL A 289 -23.83 26.69 -5.28
CA VAL A 289 -25.17 26.15 -5.46
C VAL A 289 -25.47 25.67 -4.07
N ALA A 290 -26.25 26.48 -3.37
CA ALA A 290 -26.71 26.14 -2.03
C ALA A 290 -27.19 24.70 -2.15
N PRO A 291 -26.66 23.76 -1.35
CA PRO A 291 -27.10 22.38 -1.42
C PRO A 291 -28.62 22.44 -1.42
N ALA A 292 -29.24 21.89 -2.47
CA ALA A 292 -30.69 21.86 -2.56
C ALA A 292 -31.17 21.38 -1.20
N PRO A 293 -32.13 22.08 -0.55
CA PRO A 293 -32.57 21.74 0.80
C PRO A 293 -32.85 20.23 0.76
N ILE A 294 -32.15 19.49 1.60
CA ILE A 294 -32.34 18.05 1.74
C ILE A 294 -33.79 17.90 2.02
N GLY A 295 -34.57 17.44 1.02
CA GLY A 295 -36.01 17.29 1.14
C GLY A 295 -36.26 16.52 2.43
N SER A 296 -37.15 17.02 3.27
CA SER A 296 -37.58 16.36 4.49
C SER A 296 -37.71 14.88 4.25
N PRO A 297 -37.19 14.02 5.14
CA PRO A 297 -37.22 12.58 4.94
C PRO A 297 -38.65 12.16 4.60
N ARG A 298 -38.85 11.59 3.42
CA ARG A 298 -40.13 11.01 3.04
C ARG A 298 -40.48 10.04 4.15
N SER A 299 -41.54 10.35 4.88
CA SER A 299 -42.12 9.45 5.84
C SER A 299 -42.57 8.22 5.09
N TYR A 300 -41.81 7.15 5.17
CA TYR A 300 -42.28 5.86 4.71
C TYR A 300 -43.46 5.46 5.61
N PRO A 301 -44.62 5.10 5.02
CA PRO A 301 -45.70 4.58 5.82
C PRO A 301 -45.20 3.33 6.57
N ALA A 302 -45.50 3.28 7.86
CA ALA A 302 -45.16 2.13 8.69
C ALA A 302 -45.71 0.85 8.06
N PRO A 303 -44.94 -0.25 8.01
CA PRO A 303 -45.45 -1.53 7.51
C PRO A 303 -46.66 -1.94 8.32
N ALA A 304 -47.73 -2.35 7.62
CA ALA A 304 -48.95 -2.83 8.26
C ALA A 304 -48.62 -4.00 9.20
N PRO A 305 -49.26 -4.06 10.38
CA PRO A 305 -49.04 -5.14 11.32
C PRO A 305 -49.40 -6.48 10.67
N VAL A 306 -48.46 -7.40 10.62
CA VAL A 306 -48.66 -8.79 10.22
C VAL A 306 -49.56 -9.40 11.26
N LEU A 307 -50.80 -9.67 10.90
CA LEU A 307 -51.73 -10.46 11.70
C LEU A 307 -51.17 -11.89 11.76
N MET A 308 -50.65 -12.28 12.91
CA MET A 308 -50.30 -13.66 13.19
C MET A 308 -51.61 -14.47 13.27
N GLU A 309 -51.83 -15.27 12.24
CA GLU A 309 -52.89 -16.26 12.21
C GLU A 309 -52.60 -17.31 13.30
N LYS A 310 -53.52 -17.45 14.25
CA LYS A 310 -53.40 -18.46 15.33
C LYS A 310 -53.50 -19.85 14.71
N PRO A 311 -52.63 -20.79 15.09
CA PRO A 311 -52.75 -22.17 14.65
C PRO A 311 -54.07 -22.75 15.16
N ARG A 312 -54.90 -23.31 14.24
CA ARG A 312 -56.06 -24.12 14.61
C ARG A 312 -55.55 -25.40 15.23
N LEU A 313 -55.92 -25.63 16.45
CA LEU A 313 -55.87 -26.93 17.09
C LEU A 313 -56.89 -27.80 16.37
N ALA A 314 -56.45 -28.89 15.78
CA ALA A 314 -57.28 -29.96 15.30
C ALA A 314 -57.66 -30.89 16.46
N ASP A 315 -58.92 -31.12 16.63
CA ASP A 315 -59.48 -32.18 17.46
C ASP A 315 -59.17 -33.56 16.85
#